data_8ec21e94e58255214f69f9324465af20
#
_entry.id   8ec21e94e58255214f69f9324465af20
#
_cell.length_a   1.000
_cell.length_b   1.000
_cell.length_c   1.000
_cell.angle_alpha   90.00
_cell.angle_beta   90.00
_cell.angle_gamma   90.00
#
_symmetry.space_group_name_H-M   'P 1'
#
loop_
_entity.id
_entity.type
_entity.pdbx_description
1 polymer ?
#
loop_
_entity_poly.entity_id
_entity_poly.type
_entity_poly.pdbx_seq_one_letter_code
_entity_poly.pdbx_strand_id
1 'polypeptide(L)'
;NAADTSKREAVMRYEIDPTTDFLSVFNHSYAKDGRPVSTSDFDWGDPRAIVTTRMVERKVFGEASAVGREVKDPFDEEGPTYIVKGVLEDIKRFDNSLPQGAAFLAIRPSAEEIPEMNYFIRIDPAVAGPRFADTFREKMSRELRVGNFYLKRLTSYERIKADTDYSFGVTYDYRVRMALMAFLGLNILLCVMGTFWYRVRMRRGEIGLRMAIGSPREEIRSQMAREGICLLLMATPLALLIEAQFVMVGFLDIPKGTLPEHYWPAILPLRFLL
;
A
#
# COMPACT_ATOMS: atom_id res chain seq x y z
N ASN A 1 -2.70 -12.75 -23.02
CA ASN A 1 -2.87 -14.11 -23.48
C ASN A 1 -2.70 -14.17 -25.01
N ALA A 2 -1.72 -14.93 -25.50
CA ALA A 2 -1.46 -14.99 -26.95
C ALA A 2 -2.61 -15.69 -27.73
N ALA A 3 -3.31 -16.62 -27.07
CA ALA A 3 -4.43 -17.35 -27.66
C ALA A 3 -5.78 -16.59 -27.60
N ASP A 4 -5.92 -15.63 -26.70
CA ASP A 4 -7.16 -14.89 -26.47
C ASP A 4 -6.83 -13.41 -26.20
N THR A 5 -6.91 -12.61 -27.25
CA THR A 5 -6.57 -11.17 -27.20
C THR A 5 -7.60 -10.32 -26.43
N SER A 6 -8.76 -10.86 -26.07
CA SER A 6 -9.74 -10.17 -25.23
C SER A 6 -9.28 -10.06 -23.77
N LYS A 7 -8.42 -10.97 -23.33
CA LYS A 7 -7.86 -11.00 -21.98
C LYS A 7 -6.56 -10.23 -21.91
N ARG A 8 -6.65 -8.96 -21.55
CA ARG A 8 -5.51 -8.03 -21.45
C ARG A 8 -5.42 -7.51 -20.02
N GLU A 9 -4.19 -7.33 -19.53
CA GLU A 9 -3.89 -6.70 -18.25
C GLU A 9 -2.66 -5.82 -18.40
N ALA A 10 -2.74 -4.62 -17.82
CA ALA A 10 -1.59 -3.74 -17.71
C ALA A 10 -0.65 -4.31 -16.64
N VAL A 11 0.58 -4.60 -17.03
CA VAL A 11 1.60 -5.18 -16.15
C VAL A 11 2.80 -4.26 -16.06
N MET A 12 3.46 -4.29 -14.90
CA MET A 12 4.78 -3.67 -14.76
C MET A 12 5.83 -4.62 -15.31
N ARG A 13 6.62 -4.14 -16.26
CA ARG A 13 7.75 -4.88 -16.82
C ARG A 13 9.00 -4.58 -16.00
N TYR A 14 9.63 -5.62 -15.49
CA TYR A 14 10.93 -5.57 -14.84
C TYR A 14 11.94 -6.36 -15.65
N GLU A 15 13.02 -5.73 -15.99
CA GLU A 15 14.14 -6.36 -16.66
C GLU A 15 15.21 -6.67 -15.62
N ILE A 16 15.54 -7.93 -15.50
CA ILE A 16 16.50 -8.42 -14.50
C ILE A 16 17.65 -9.16 -15.15
N ASP A 17 18.84 -9.03 -14.59
CA ASP A 17 19.99 -9.84 -14.97
C ASP A 17 19.87 -11.20 -14.30
N PRO A 18 19.69 -12.30 -15.06
CA PRO A 18 19.51 -13.63 -14.50
C PRO A 18 20.78 -14.21 -13.81
N THR A 19 21.91 -13.56 -13.96
CA THR A 19 23.15 -13.93 -13.27
C THR A 19 23.17 -13.45 -11.82
N THR A 20 22.22 -12.55 -11.46
CA THR A 20 22.05 -12.00 -10.11
C THR A 20 20.87 -12.64 -9.40
N ASP A 21 20.82 -12.56 -8.07
CA ASP A 21 19.71 -13.10 -7.30
C ASP A 21 18.68 -12.04 -6.91
N PHE A 22 18.19 -11.32 -7.91
CA PHE A 22 17.23 -10.23 -7.73
C PHE A 22 15.98 -10.64 -6.94
N LEU A 23 15.40 -11.79 -7.27
CA LEU A 23 14.15 -12.24 -6.64
C LEU A 23 14.31 -12.53 -5.15
N SER A 24 15.44 -13.12 -4.75
CA SER A 24 15.74 -13.37 -3.34
C SER A 24 16.07 -12.07 -2.58
N VAL A 25 16.78 -11.13 -3.21
CA VAL A 25 17.09 -9.82 -2.60
C VAL A 25 15.81 -9.10 -2.15
N PHE A 26 14.75 -9.19 -2.91
CA PHE A 26 13.45 -8.58 -2.60
C PHE A 26 12.47 -9.51 -1.87
N ASN A 27 12.91 -10.69 -1.40
CA ASN A 27 12.05 -11.66 -0.72
C ASN A 27 10.80 -12.07 -1.50
N HIS A 28 10.93 -12.22 -2.81
CA HIS A 28 9.81 -12.75 -3.59
C HIS A 28 9.53 -14.20 -3.22
N SER A 29 8.28 -14.60 -3.37
CA SER A 29 7.82 -15.95 -3.06
C SER A 29 6.93 -16.52 -4.17
N TYR A 30 6.85 -17.83 -4.26
CA TYR A 30 5.95 -18.53 -5.17
C TYR A 30 4.49 -18.29 -4.80
N ALA A 31 3.67 -18.01 -5.79
CA ALA A 31 2.22 -17.79 -5.62
C ALA A 31 1.50 -19.02 -5.08
N LYS A 32 1.99 -20.22 -5.35
CA LYS A 32 1.34 -21.48 -5.00
C LYS A 32 1.48 -21.85 -3.53
N ASP A 33 2.66 -21.72 -2.97
CA ASP A 33 3.02 -22.26 -1.65
C ASP A 33 3.74 -21.27 -0.73
N GLY A 34 3.98 -20.05 -1.20
CA GLY A 34 4.63 -19.02 -0.40
C GLY A 34 6.12 -19.28 -0.13
N ARG A 35 6.74 -20.30 -0.74
CA ARG A 35 8.16 -20.57 -0.57
C ARG A 35 8.99 -19.41 -1.15
N PRO A 36 10.12 -19.07 -0.50
CA PRO A 36 11.07 -18.12 -1.05
C PRO A 36 11.55 -18.54 -2.44
N VAL A 37 11.78 -17.59 -3.29
CA VAL A 37 12.22 -17.78 -4.67
C VAL A 37 13.59 -17.17 -4.87
N SER A 38 14.45 -17.89 -5.59
CA SER A 38 15.69 -17.38 -6.16
C SER A 38 15.55 -17.17 -7.66
N THR A 39 16.32 -16.24 -8.22
CA THR A 39 16.38 -16.05 -9.66
C THR A 39 16.87 -17.32 -10.38
N SER A 40 17.74 -18.08 -9.74
CA SER A 40 18.26 -19.36 -10.26
C SER A 40 17.23 -20.51 -10.32
N ASP A 41 16.06 -20.35 -9.69
CA ASP A 41 15.01 -21.37 -9.73
C ASP A 41 14.36 -21.49 -11.11
N PHE A 42 14.58 -20.52 -11.98
CA PHE A 42 13.99 -20.49 -13.31
C PHE A 42 15.03 -20.68 -14.41
N ASP A 43 14.63 -21.37 -15.46
CA ASP A 43 15.44 -21.48 -16.68
C ASP A 43 15.28 -20.22 -17.55
N TRP A 44 16.29 -19.36 -17.50
CA TRP A 44 16.42 -18.14 -18.28
C TRP A 44 17.20 -18.35 -19.59
N GLY A 45 17.46 -19.59 -19.96
CA GLY A 45 18.16 -19.90 -21.23
C GLY A 45 17.36 -19.54 -22.47
N ASP A 46 16.02 -19.60 -22.39
CA ASP A 46 15.12 -19.13 -23.44
C ASP A 46 14.92 -17.61 -23.29
N PRO A 47 15.28 -16.79 -24.30
CA PRO A 47 15.06 -15.33 -24.27
C PRO A 47 13.57 -14.95 -24.18
N ARG A 48 12.67 -15.88 -24.43
CA ARG A 48 11.21 -15.70 -24.27
C ARG A 48 10.70 -16.05 -22.88
N ALA A 49 11.58 -16.48 -21.97
CA ALA A 49 11.20 -16.82 -20.61
C ALA A 49 10.74 -15.58 -19.83
N ILE A 50 9.57 -15.67 -19.21
CA ILE A 50 9.11 -14.66 -18.25
C ILE A 50 8.62 -15.33 -16.97
N VAL A 51 8.73 -14.59 -15.88
CA VAL A 51 8.08 -14.92 -14.61
C VAL A 51 7.06 -13.83 -14.32
N THR A 52 5.86 -14.20 -13.90
CA THR A 52 4.75 -13.26 -13.69
C THR A 52 4.20 -13.35 -12.28
N THR A 53 3.20 -12.55 -11.94
CA THR A 53 2.55 -12.56 -10.63
C THR A 53 1.16 -13.19 -10.68
N ARG A 54 0.63 -13.56 -9.50
CA ARG A 54 -0.68 -14.18 -9.33
C ARG A 54 -1.81 -13.34 -9.92
N MET A 55 -1.73 -12.03 -9.81
CA MET A 55 -2.73 -11.14 -10.39
C MET A 55 -2.83 -11.29 -11.91
N VAL A 56 -1.68 -11.36 -12.59
CA VAL A 56 -1.64 -11.59 -14.05
C VAL A 56 -2.22 -12.97 -14.38
N GLU A 57 -1.85 -14.01 -13.63
CA GLU A 57 -2.38 -15.35 -13.81
C GLU A 57 -3.91 -15.35 -13.73
N ARG A 58 -4.47 -14.79 -12.64
CA ARG A 58 -5.94 -14.75 -12.45
C ARG A 58 -6.68 -13.95 -13.51
N LYS A 59 -6.15 -12.79 -13.88
CA LYS A 59 -6.82 -11.89 -14.83
C LYS A 59 -6.72 -12.37 -16.28
N VAL A 60 -5.59 -12.94 -16.65
CA VAL A 60 -5.31 -13.35 -18.04
C VAL A 60 -5.73 -14.81 -18.30
N PHE A 61 -5.56 -15.69 -17.32
CA PHE A 61 -5.82 -17.13 -17.48
C PHE A 61 -6.95 -17.66 -16.60
N GLY A 62 -7.48 -16.85 -15.67
CA GLY A 62 -8.53 -17.25 -14.74
C GLY A 62 -8.04 -18.24 -13.69
N GLU A 63 -8.72 -19.38 -13.59
CA GLU A 63 -8.34 -20.46 -12.66
C GLU A 63 -7.28 -21.42 -13.23
N ALA A 64 -6.95 -21.29 -14.49
CA ALA A 64 -5.99 -22.16 -15.14
C ALA A 64 -4.56 -21.67 -14.89
N SER A 65 -3.62 -22.60 -14.63
CA SER A 65 -2.21 -22.26 -14.45
C SER A 65 -1.65 -21.51 -15.65
N ALA A 66 -0.91 -20.45 -15.37
CA ALA A 66 -0.20 -19.66 -16.38
C ALA A 66 1.09 -20.35 -16.83
N VAL A 67 1.69 -21.21 -16.01
CA VAL A 67 2.98 -21.84 -16.29
C VAL A 67 2.94 -22.66 -17.58
N GLY A 68 3.91 -22.42 -18.45
CA GLY A 68 4.01 -23.05 -19.77
C GLY A 68 3.14 -22.41 -20.86
N ARG A 69 2.33 -21.40 -20.53
CA ARG A 69 1.48 -20.71 -21.50
C ARG A 69 2.19 -19.50 -22.10
N GLU A 70 1.72 -19.15 -23.28
CA GLU A 70 2.25 -18.04 -24.05
C GLU A 70 1.49 -16.74 -23.77
N VAL A 71 2.24 -15.65 -23.61
CA VAL A 71 1.73 -14.28 -23.52
C VAL A 71 2.42 -13.38 -24.51
N LYS A 72 1.72 -12.35 -24.95
CA LYS A 72 2.23 -11.38 -25.89
C LYS A 72 1.97 -9.96 -25.38
N ASP A 73 2.88 -9.04 -25.66
CA ASP A 73 2.67 -7.63 -25.38
C ASP A 73 1.56 -7.10 -26.30
N PRO A 74 0.46 -6.56 -25.76
CA PRO A 74 -0.62 -6.04 -26.60
C PRO A 74 -0.27 -4.74 -27.35
N PHE A 75 0.81 -4.08 -26.95
CA PHE A 75 1.29 -2.84 -27.57
C PHE A 75 2.38 -3.06 -28.62
N ASP A 76 2.90 -4.29 -28.70
CA ASP A 76 3.89 -4.70 -29.68
C ASP A 76 3.38 -5.93 -30.43
N GLU A 77 2.60 -5.69 -31.49
CA GLU A 77 2.00 -6.77 -32.29
C GLU A 77 3.03 -7.60 -33.06
N GLU A 78 4.17 -7.02 -33.38
CA GLU A 78 5.28 -7.71 -34.06
C GLU A 78 6.32 -8.28 -33.06
N GLY A 79 6.17 -7.95 -31.77
CA GLY A 79 7.09 -8.37 -30.72
C GLY A 79 7.04 -9.85 -30.40
N PRO A 80 8.00 -10.33 -29.61
CA PRO A 80 8.14 -11.74 -29.27
C PRO A 80 6.95 -12.23 -28.42
N THR A 81 6.65 -13.49 -28.61
CA THR A 81 5.75 -14.22 -27.71
C THR A 81 6.59 -14.80 -26.57
N TYR A 82 6.18 -14.50 -25.32
CA TYR A 82 6.86 -14.93 -24.12
C TYR A 82 6.21 -16.20 -23.54
N ILE A 83 7.00 -17.02 -22.85
CA ILE A 83 6.56 -18.25 -22.20
C ILE A 83 6.67 -18.08 -20.69
N VAL A 84 5.56 -18.26 -19.96
CA VAL A 84 5.53 -18.15 -18.51
C VAL A 84 6.25 -19.33 -17.87
N LYS A 85 7.34 -19.09 -17.18
CA LYS A 85 8.14 -20.11 -16.48
C LYS A 85 7.76 -20.24 -15.00
N GLY A 86 7.13 -19.24 -14.42
CA GLY A 86 6.70 -19.28 -13.02
C GLY A 86 5.75 -18.15 -12.66
N VAL A 87 5.10 -18.32 -11.50
CA VAL A 87 4.16 -17.36 -10.95
C VAL A 87 4.55 -17.04 -9.51
N LEU A 88 4.78 -15.76 -9.26
CA LEU A 88 5.12 -15.21 -7.95
C LEU A 88 3.89 -14.63 -7.26
N GLU A 89 4.00 -14.38 -5.95
CA GLU A 89 3.03 -13.56 -5.22
C GLU A 89 2.96 -12.16 -5.81
N ASP A 90 1.83 -11.49 -5.56
CA ASP A 90 1.63 -10.14 -6.04
C ASP A 90 2.57 -9.16 -5.36
N ILE A 91 3.10 -8.24 -6.14
CA ILE A 91 4.07 -7.25 -5.65
C ILE A 91 3.44 -5.86 -5.58
N LYS A 92 3.92 -5.06 -4.63
CA LYS A 92 3.59 -3.65 -4.54
C LYS A 92 4.75 -2.83 -5.08
N ARG A 93 4.43 -1.88 -5.95
CA ARG A 93 5.45 -0.92 -6.42
C ARG A 93 5.85 0.06 -5.33
N PHE A 94 4.85 0.51 -4.56
CA PHE A 94 5.01 1.41 -3.43
C PHE A 94 4.20 0.85 -2.25
N ASP A 95 4.59 1.18 -1.03
CA ASP A 95 3.89 0.71 0.18
C ASP A 95 2.42 1.11 0.22
N ASN A 96 2.10 2.28 -0.31
CA ASN A 96 0.77 2.85 -0.39
C ASN A 96 -0.01 2.47 -1.65
N SER A 97 0.58 1.64 -2.52
CA SER A 97 -0.10 1.17 -3.74
C SER A 97 -0.74 -0.20 -3.53
N LEU A 98 -1.76 -0.48 -4.36
CA LEU A 98 -2.26 -1.83 -4.53
C LEU A 98 -1.19 -2.75 -5.10
N PRO A 99 -1.23 -4.04 -4.78
CA PRO A 99 -0.51 -5.03 -5.55
C PRO A 99 -0.84 -4.88 -7.04
N GLN A 100 0.18 -4.95 -7.87
CA GLN A 100 0.04 -4.81 -9.32
C GLN A 100 0.57 -6.05 -10.02
N GLY A 101 0.02 -6.31 -11.20
CA GLY A 101 0.56 -7.34 -12.07
C GLY A 101 1.97 -6.97 -12.51
N ALA A 102 2.88 -7.92 -12.43
CA ALA A 102 4.26 -7.75 -12.87
C ALA A 102 4.71 -8.90 -13.78
N ALA A 103 5.63 -8.59 -14.66
CA ALA A 103 6.33 -9.54 -15.49
C ALA A 103 7.84 -9.28 -15.40
N PHE A 104 8.61 -10.30 -15.07
CA PHE A 104 10.05 -10.27 -14.97
C PHE A 104 10.65 -10.93 -16.21
N LEU A 105 11.47 -10.19 -16.92
CA LEU A 105 12.15 -10.64 -18.13
C LEU A 105 13.65 -10.68 -17.88
N ALA A 106 14.31 -11.73 -18.38
CA ALA A 106 15.76 -11.78 -18.35
C ALA A 106 16.33 -10.88 -19.44
N ILE A 107 17.29 -10.06 -19.04
CA ILE A 107 18.12 -9.30 -19.97
C ILE A 107 19.58 -9.71 -19.78
N ARG A 108 20.36 -9.54 -20.83
CA ARG A 108 21.83 -9.66 -20.79
C ARG A 108 22.41 -8.32 -21.20
N PRO A 109 22.65 -7.44 -20.23
CA PRO A 109 23.09 -6.09 -20.52
C PRO A 109 24.44 -6.10 -21.23
N SER A 110 24.59 -5.24 -22.24
CA SER A 110 25.89 -4.96 -22.84
C SER A 110 26.76 -4.17 -21.87
N ALA A 111 28.06 -4.13 -22.12
CA ALA A 111 29.00 -3.36 -21.30
C ALA A 111 28.67 -1.86 -21.22
N GLU A 112 27.96 -1.34 -22.22
CA GLU A 112 27.54 0.07 -22.31
C GLU A 112 26.27 0.32 -21.43
N GLU A 113 25.40 -0.67 -21.28
CA GLU A 113 24.16 -0.58 -20.51
C GLU A 113 24.37 -0.82 -19.01
N ILE A 114 25.39 -1.59 -18.62
CA ILE A 114 25.72 -1.88 -17.22
C ILE A 114 25.73 -0.64 -16.32
N PRO A 115 26.33 0.51 -16.72
CA PRO A 115 26.35 1.69 -15.86
C PRO A 115 24.99 2.37 -15.65
N GLU A 116 24.01 2.09 -16.51
CA GLU A 116 22.66 2.66 -16.44
C GLU A 116 21.71 1.80 -15.60
N MET A 117 22.15 0.61 -15.22
CA MET A 117 21.33 -0.30 -14.42
C MET A 117 21.23 0.13 -12.96
N ASN A 118 20.12 -0.23 -12.31
CA ASN A 118 19.95 -0.08 -10.88
C ASN A 118 20.45 -1.33 -10.15
N TYR A 119 21.36 -1.15 -9.21
CA TYR A 119 21.92 -2.23 -8.41
C TYR A 119 21.34 -2.22 -7.02
N PHE A 120 20.91 -3.38 -6.55
CA PHE A 120 20.36 -3.56 -5.20
C PHE A 120 21.22 -4.56 -4.43
N ILE A 121 21.58 -4.20 -3.20
CA ILE A 121 22.29 -5.06 -2.27
C ILE A 121 21.48 -5.25 -1.01
N ARG A 122 21.32 -6.50 -0.61
CA ARG A 122 20.74 -6.83 0.69
C ARG A 122 21.84 -6.88 1.73
N ILE A 123 21.63 -6.18 2.83
CA ILE A 123 22.59 -6.04 3.91
C ILE A 123 22.03 -6.75 5.14
N ASP A 124 22.91 -7.45 5.86
CA ASP A 124 22.54 -8.01 7.16
C ASP A 124 22.18 -6.86 8.13
N PRO A 125 21.00 -6.91 8.78
CA PRO A 125 20.59 -5.91 9.76
C PRO A 125 21.63 -5.67 10.87
N ALA A 126 22.45 -6.66 11.22
CA ALA A 126 23.49 -6.53 12.23
C ALA A 126 24.59 -5.54 11.85
N VAL A 127 24.85 -5.35 10.55
CA VAL A 127 25.86 -4.41 10.02
C VAL A 127 25.26 -3.16 9.42
N ALA A 128 23.93 -3.11 9.26
CA ALA A 128 23.19 -1.98 8.70
C ALA A 128 23.11 -0.83 9.72
N GLY A 129 24.19 -0.05 9.84
CA GLY A 129 24.24 1.16 10.69
C GLY A 129 24.09 2.46 9.90
N PRO A 130 23.85 3.60 10.58
CA PRO A 130 23.68 4.91 9.95
C PRO A 130 24.85 5.34 9.06
N ARG A 131 26.06 4.82 9.34
CA ARG A 131 27.28 5.11 8.60
C ARG A 131 27.68 4.04 7.59
N PHE A 132 26.84 3.01 7.43
CA PHE A 132 27.15 1.89 6.53
C PHE A 132 27.44 2.37 5.10
N ALA A 133 26.59 3.23 4.57
CA ALA A 133 26.71 3.72 3.19
C ALA A 133 28.04 4.45 2.95
N ASP A 134 28.48 5.27 3.90
CA ASP A 134 29.75 6.01 3.79
C ASP A 134 30.93 5.07 3.91
N THR A 135 30.91 4.15 4.88
CA THR A 135 31.98 3.16 5.09
C THR A 135 32.10 2.21 3.91
N PHE A 136 30.97 1.76 3.34
CA PHE A 136 30.95 0.91 2.15
C PHE A 136 31.55 1.66 0.95
N ARG A 137 31.10 2.89 0.71
CA ARG A 137 31.63 3.71 -0.38
C ARG A 137 33.13 3.93 -0.24
N GLU A 138 33.62 4.22 0.95
CA GLU A 138 35.05 4.43 1.19
C GLU A 138 35.88 3.17 0.92
N LYS A 139 35.42 2.02 1.44
CA LYS A 139 36.11 0.74 1.25
C LYS A 139 36.09 0.27 -0.21
N MET A 140 34.94 0.41 -0.88
CA MET A 140 34.71 -0.13 -2.21
C MET A 140 35.02 0.87 -3.33
N SER A 141 35.43 2.10 -3.00
CA SER A 141 35.65 3.17 -3.98
C SER A 141 36.68 2.84 -5.05
N ARG A 142 37.68 1.99 -4.73
CA ARG A 142 38.69 1.54 -5.69
C ARG A 142 38.23 0.33 -6.51
N GLU A 143 37.54 -0.61 -5.87
CA GLU A 143 37.11 -1.88 -6.47
C GLU A 143 35.92 -1.70 -7.41
N LEU A 144 35.01 -0.77 -7.08
CA LEU A 144 33.83 -0.43 -7.86
C LEU A 144 34.11 0.68 -8.90
N ARG A 145 35.37 0.93 -9.20
CA ARG A 145 35.76 1.87 -10.26
C ARG A 145 36.13 1.11 -11.52
N VAL A 146 35.36 1.31 -12.58
CA VAL A 146 35.63 0.72 -13.90
C VAL A 146 35.75 1.86 -14.92
N GLY A 147 36.97 2.17 -15.33
CA GLY A 147 37.26 3.30 -16.23
C GLY A 147 36.84 4.64 -15.61
N ASN A 148 35.91 5.33 -16.25
CA ASN A 148 35.36 6.60 -15.79
C ASN A 148 34.13 6.42 -14.86
N PHE A 149 33.63 5.20 -14.69
CA PHE A 149 32.50 4.89 -13.82
C PHE A 149 32.98 4.65 -12.40
N TYR A 150 32.25 5.19 -11.44
CA TYR A 150 32.54 5.03 -10.00
C TYR A 150 31.24 5.05 -9.17
N LEU A 151 31.27 4.43 -8.02
CA LEU A 151 30.12 4.46 -7.09
C LEU A 151 29.91 5.88 -6.60
N LYS A 152 28.90 6.55 -7.14
CA LYS A 152 28.55 7.92 -6.78
C LYS A 152 27.83 7.97 -5.42
N ARG A 153 26.85 7.13 -5.21
CA ARG A 153 26.00 7.14 -4.03
C ARG A 153 25.42 5.76 -3.74
N LEU A 154 25.43 5.39 -2.49
CA LEU A 154 24.63 4.28 -1.96
C LEU A 154 23.47 4.89 -1.17
N THR A 155 22.25 4.51 -1.52
CA THR A 155 21.03 5.06 -0.91
C THR A 155 20.25 3.92 -0.28
N SER A 156 19.83 4.06 0.97
CA SER A 156 18.96 3.08 1.61
C SER A 156 17.57 3.07 0.94
N TYR A 157 16.93 1.90 0.92
CA TYR A 157 15.60 1.77 0.37
C TYR A 157 14.57 2.64 1.11
N GLU A 158 14.74 2.81 2.43
CA GLU A 158 13.91 3.72 3.24
C GLU A 158 13.97 5.17 2.75
N ARG A 159 15.16 5.62 2.34
CA ARG A 159 15.32 6.97 1.80
C ARG A 159 14.69 7.10 0.41
N ILE A 160 14.86 6.09 -0.45
CA ILE A 160 14.18 6.06 -1.75
C ILE A 160 12.68 6.12 -1.56
N LYS A 161 12.14 5.34 -0.62
CA LYS A 161 10.72 5.37 -0.26
C LYS A 161 10.29 6.76 0.20
N ALA A 162 11.02 7.38 1.13
CA ALA A 162 10.68 8.72 1.65
C ALA A 162 10.71 9.79 0.54
N ASP A 163 11.70 9.75 -0.34
CA ASP A 163 11.81 10.66 -1.48
C ASP A 163 10.66 10.43 -2.48
N THR A 164 10.26 9.18 -2.68
CA THR A 164 9.13 8.80 -3.53
C THR A 164 7.80 9.25 -2.93
N ASP A 165 7.56 8.99 -1.65
CA ASP A 165 6.35 9.42 -0.94
C ASP A 165 6.21 10.95 -0.92
N TYR A 166 7.34 11.66 -0.81
CA TYR A 166 7.36 13.11 -0.92
C TYR A 166 7.03 13.57 -2.35
N SER A 167 7.63 12.96 -3.36
CA SER A 167 7.43 13.33 -4.77
C SER A 167 6.01 13.07 -5.27
N PHE A 168 5.36 12.02 -4.76
CA PHE A 168 3.96 11.70 -5.05
C PHE A 168 2.96 12.44 -4.14
N GLY A 169 3.44 13.31 -3.26
CA GLY A 169 2.59 14.10 -2.39
C GLY A 169 1.96 13.32 -1.22
N VAL A 170 2.29 12.05 -1.03
CA VAL A 170 1.73 11.20 0.02
C VAL A 170 1.92 11.80 1.41
N THR A 171 3.12 12.31 1.67
CA THR A 171 3.44 12.97 2.95
C THR A 171 2.62 14.24 3.16
N TYR A 172 2.39 15.02 2.10
CA TYR A 172 1.57 16.22 2.12
C TYR A 172 0.10 15.88 2.39
N ASP A 173 -0.44 14.93 1.64
CA ASP A 173 -1.81 14.43 1.80
C ASP A 173 -2.08 13.93 3.22
N TYR A 174 -1.15 13.16 3.78
CA TYR A 174 -1.26 12.69 5.15
C TYR A 174 -1.32 13.85 6.15
N ARG A 175 -0.43 14.85 6.03
CA ARG A 175 -0.42 16.02 6.91
C ARG A 175 -1.70 16.84 6.81
N VAL A 176 -2.20 17.06 5.59
CA VAL A 176 -3.46 17.78 5.35
C VAL A 176 -4.64 17.02 5.97
N ARG A 177 -4.73 15.72 5.77
CA ARG A 177 -5.78 14.89 6.36
C ARG A 177 -5.72 14.89 7.89
N MET A 178 -4.53 14.79 8.48
CA MET A 178 -4.35 14.87 9.93
C MET A 178 -4.75 16.25 10.49
N ALA A 179 -4.37 17.33 9.81
CA ALA A 179 -4.76 18.68 10.21
C ALA A 179 -6.28 18.87 10.13
N LEU A 180 -6.91 18.38 9.07
CA LEU A 180 -8.36 18.40 8.89
C LEU A 180 -9.08 17.60 9.97
N MET A 181 -8.61 16.39 10.28
CA MET A 181 -9.15 15.57 11.37
C MET A 181 -9.03 16.24 12.74
N ALA A 182 -7.88 16.87 13.02
CA ALA A 182 -7.69 17.62 14.25
C ALA A 182 -8.63 18.82 14.34
N PHE A 183 -8.79 19.56 13.24
CA PHE A 183 -9.74 20.69 13.15
C PHE A 183 -11.19 20.24 13.37
N LEU A 184 -11.62 19.17 12.69
CA LEU A 184 -12.97 18.61 12.86
C LEU A 184 -13.17 18.09 14.28
N GLY A 185 -12.19 17.40 14.84
CA GLY A 185 -12.23 16.93 16.23
C GLY A 185 -12.41 18.08 17.24
N LEU A 186 -11.67 19.18 17.05
CA LEU A 186 -11.80 20.37 17.86
C LEU A 186 -13.21 20.99 17.75
N ASN A 187 -13.75 21.08 16.53
CA ASN A 187 -15.11 21.59 16.31
C ASN A 187 -16.16 20.71 17.03
N ILE A 188 -16.05 19.39 16.92
CA ILE A 188 -16.94 18.47 17.62
C ILE A 188 -16.84 18.67 19.13
N LEU A 189 -15.63 18.77 19.68
CA LEU A 189 -15.42 19.04 21.10
C LEU A 189 -16.11 20.33 21.55
N LEU A 190 -15.93 21.42 20.80
CA LEU A 190 -16.54 22.71 21.11
C LEU A 190 -18.07 22.64 21.02
N CYS A 191 -18.63 21.94 20.03
CA CYS A 191 -20.08 21.73 19.93
C CYS A 191 -20.63 20.93 21.09
N VAL A 192 -19.96 19.85 21.49
CA VAL A 192 -20.37 19.04 22.64
C VAL A 192 -20.30 19.85 23.94
N MET A 193 -19.22 20.60 24.15
CA MET A 193 -19.07 21.49 25.32
C MET A 193 -20.16 22.56 25.34
N GLY A 194 -20.42 23.22 24.21
CA GLY A 194 -21.45 24.26 24.12
C GLY A 194 -22.85 23.73 24.41
N THR A 195 -23.21 22.61 23.82
CA THR A 195 -24.53 21.98 24.06
C THR A 195 -24.67 21.49 25.50
N PHE A 196 -23.63 20.92 26.06
CA PHE A 196 -23.62 20.48 27.46
C PHE A 196 -23.74 21.67 28.44
N TRP A 197 -22.97 22.74 28.21
CA TRP A 197 -23.06 23.97 28.96
C TRP A 197 -24.47 24.58 28.93
N TYR A 198 -25.06 24.68 27.73
CA TYR A 198 -26.40 25.19 27.55
C TYR A 198 -27.44 24.36 28.31
N ARG A 199 -27.41 23.03 28.24
CA ARG A 199 -28.33 22.12 28.96
C ARG A 199 -28.22 22.27 30.47
N VAL A 200 -26.98 22.33 31.00
CA VAL A 200 -26.74 22.52 32.41
C VAL A 200 -27.34 23.87 32.89
N ARG A 201 -27.16 24.91 32.10
CA ARG A 201 -27.65 26.25 32.42
C ARG A 201 -29.17 26.31 32.43
N MET A 202 -29.84 25.66 31.49
CA MET A 202 -31.31 25.62 31.43
C MET A 202 -31.94 24.83 32.57
N ARG A 203 -31.26 23.80 33.06
CA ARG A 203 -31.76 22.94 34.17
C ARG A 203 -31.23 23.34 35.54
N ARG A 204 -30.62 24.50 35.70
CA ARG A 204 -30.07 24.93 37.02
C ARG A 204 -31.10 24.93 38.14
N GLY A 205 -32.33 25.37 37.90
CA GLY A 205 -33.39 25.37 38.89
C GLY A 205 -33.79 23.96 39.34
N GLU A 206 -33.93 23.03 38.40
CA GLU A 206 -34.24 21.62 38.68
C GLU A 206 -33.12 20.94 39.48
N ILE A 207 -31.88 21.17 39.06
CA ILE A 207 -30.70 20.62 39.72
C ILE A 207 -30.60 21.17 41.16
N GLY A 208 -30.84 22.49 41.35
CA GLY A 208 -30.83 23.12 42.64
C GLY A 208 -31.90 22.57 43.57
N LEU A 209 -33.12 22.34 43.06
CA LEU A 209 -34.21 21.75 43.83
C LEU A 209 -33.88 20.30 44.27
N ARG A 210 -33.35 19.48 43.36
CA ARG A 210 -32.93 18.11 43.67
C ARG A 210 -31.86 18.04 44.73
N MET A 211 -30.87 18.94 44.63
CA MET A 211 -29.84 19.05 45.70
C MET A 211 -30.41 19.50 47.05
N ALA A 212 -31.39 20.40 47.04
CA ALA A 212 -32.06 20.85 48.27
C ALA A 212 -32.87 19.74 48.95
N ILE A 213 -33.41 18.77 48.18
CA ILE A 213 -34.14 17.62 48.67
C ILE A 213 -33.17 16.48 49.11
N GLY A 214 -31.86 16.64 48.95
CA GLY A 214 -30.82 15.69 49.40
C GLY A 214 -30.25 14.76 48.34
N SER A 215 -30.52 14.95 47.07
CA SER A 215 -29.89 14.14 46.00
C SER A 215 -28.37 14.33 45.97
N PRO A 216 -27.56 13.28 45.97
CA PRO A 216 -26.11 13.40 45.96
C PRO A 216 -25.62 13.94 44.60
N ARG A 217 -24.60 14.74 44.63
CA ARG A 217 -24.01 15.38 43.41
C ARG A 217 -23.57 14.36 42.35
N GLU A 218 -23.09 13.21 42.77
CA GLU A 218 -22.65 12.13 41.88
C GLU A 218 -23.77 11.52 41.05
N GLU A 219 -24.98 11.42 41.64
CA GLU A 219 -26.15 10.92 40.94
C GLU A 219 -26.57 11.87 39.80
N ILE A 220 -26.58 13.16 40.08
CA ILE A 220 -26.89 14.20 39.09
C ILE A 220 -25.87 14.21 37.96
N ARG A 221 -24.58 14.09 38.29
CA ARG A 221 -23.50 14.00 37.26
C ARG A 221 -23.66 12.75 36.40
N SER A 222 -23.91 11.60 37.03
CA SER A 222 -24.10 10.32 36.33
C SER A 222 -25.31 10.36 35.40
N GLN A 223 -26.41 10.96 35.83
CA GLN A 223 -27.62 11.11 35.01
C GLN A 223 -27.34 11.99 33.77
N MET A 224 -26.68 13.12 33.96
CA MET A 224 -26.32 14.01 32.85
C MET A 224 -25.33 13.36 31.87
N ALA A 225 -24.37 12.61 32.39
CA ALA A 225 -23.43 11.86 31.56
C ALA A 225 -24.17 10.77 30.75
N ARG A 226 -25.09 10.02 31.35
CA ARG A 226 -25.91 9.01 30.64
C ARG A 226 -26.75 9.62 29.54
N GLU A 227 -27.38 10.76 29.77
CA GLU A 227 -28.14 11.47 28.74
C GLU A 227 -27.28 11.88 27.58
N GLY A 228 -26.06 12.41 27.84
CA GLY A 228 -25.08 12.75 26.82
C GLY A 228 -24.61 11.55 25.99
N ILE A 229 -24.28 10.45 26.66
CA ILE A 229 -23.87 9.20 26.01
C ILE A 229 -25.01 8.61 25.16
N CYS A 230 -26.24 8.63 25.67
CA CYS A 230 -27.40 8.14 24.91
C CYS A 230 -27.61 8.91 23.61
N LEU A 231 -27.49 10.24 23.65
CA LEU A 231 -27.59 11.06 22.45
C LEU A 231 -26.44 10.79 21.46
N LEU A 232 -25.21 10.60 21.95
CA LEU A 232 -24.08 10.24 21.12
C LEU A 232 -24.30 8.90 20.43
N LEU A 233 -24.76 7.88 21.19
CA LEU A 233 -25.08 6.56 20.65
C LEU A 233 -26.20 6.60 19.58
N MET A 234 -27.18 7.48 19.73
CA MET A 234 -28.23 7.66 18.72
C MET A 234 -27.72 8.37 17.45
N ALA A 235 -26.78 9.31 17.59
CA ALA A 235 -26.22 10.05 16.46
C ALA A 235 -25.17 9.25 15.68
N THR A 236 -24.44 8.37 16.35
CA THR A 236 -23.32 7.59 15.77
C THR A 236 -23.75 6.73 14.58
N PRO A 237 -24.84 5.95 14.60
CA PRO A 237 -25.25 5.15 13.44
C PRO A 237 -25.54 6.01 12.20
N LEU A 238 -26.20 7.15 12.40
CA LEU A 238 -26.51 8.06 11.30
C LEU A 238 -25.21 8.65 10.69
N ALA A 239 -24.27 9.05 11.53
CA ALA A 239 -22.98 9.54 11.08
C ALA A 239 -22.21 8.48 10.30
N LEU A 240 -22.17 7.24 10.79
CA LEU A 240 -21.52 6.10 10.11
C LEU A 240 -22.17 5.79 8.75
N LEU A 241 -23.49 5.89 8.64
CA LEU A 241 -24.20 5.70 7.37
C LEU A 241 -23.80 6.75 6.33
N ILE A 242 -23.74 8.02 6.75
CA ILE A 242 -23.34 9.13 5.88
C ILE A 242 -21.87 8.95 5.46
N GLU A 243 -20.98 8.61 6.40
CA GLU A 243 -19.57 8.39 6.11
C GLU A 243 -19.35 7.22 5.13
N ALA A 244 -20.07 6.12 5.34
CA ALA A 244 -20.04 4.99 4.43
C ALA A 244 -20.44 5.37 3.00
N GLN A 245 -21.42 6.24 2.82
CA GLN A 245 -21.82 6.74 1.50
C GLN A 245 -20.73 7.57 0.84
N PHE A 246 -20.06 8.46 1.58
CA PHE A 246 -18.94 9.24 1.05
C PHE A 246 -17.78 8.36 0.58
N VAL A 247 -17.49 7.29 1.33
CA VAL A 247 -16.48 6.28 0.95
C VAL A 247 -16.89 5.54 -0.32
N MET A 248 -18.17 5.13 -0.44
CA MET A 248 -18.66 4.40 -1.61
C MET A 248 -18.64 5.22 -2.90
N VAL A 249 -18.96 6.49 -2.80
CA VAL A 249 -18.95 7.42 -3.96
C VAL A 249 -17.52 7.78 -4.37
N GLY A 250 -16.51 7.39 -3.56
CA GLY A 250 -15.11 7.73 -3.82
C GLY A 250 -14.80 9.21 -3.57
N PHE A 251 -15.67 9.91 -2.83
CA PHE A 251 -15.49 11.32 -2.54
C PHE A 251 -14.18 11.64 -1.80
N LEU A 252 -13.72 10.69 -0.98
CA LEU A 252 -12.49 10.85 -0.22
C LEU A 252 -11.24 10.40 -0.97
N ASP A 253 -11.38 9.99 -2.23
CA ASP A 253 -10.29 9.48 -3.08
C ASP A 253 -9.35 8.54 -2.32
N ILE A 254 -9.97 7.63 -1.55
CA ILE A 254 -9.23 6.60 -0.83
C ILE A 254 -8.64 5.69 -1.91
N PRO A 255 -7.32 5.56 -2.02
CA PRO A 255 -6.70 4.70 -3.01
C PRO A 255 -7.34 3.31 -2.93
N LYS A 256 -7.92 2.85 -4.04
CA LYS A 256 -8.55 1.52 -4.11
C LYS A 256 -7.53 0.50 -3.60
N GLY A 257 -7.81 -0.12 -2.45
CA GLY A 257 -6.98 -1.14 -1.81
C GLY A 257 -6.29 -0.78 -0.52
N THR A 258 -6.53 0.38 0.03
CA THR A 258 -6.12 0.67 1.41
C THR A 258 -7.00 -0.06 2.43
N LEU A 259 -8.22 -0.45 2.03
CA LEU A 259 -9.09 -1.30 2.84
C LEU A 259 -8.90 -2.76 2.44
N PRO A 260 -8.65 -3.66 3.39
CA PRO A 260 -8.65 -5.09 3.14
C PRO A 260 -9.94 -5.55 2.45
N GLU A 261 -9.84 -6.44 1.49
CA GLU A 261 -10.98 -6.93 0.70
C GLU A 261 -12.15 -7.44 1.54
N HIS A 262 -11.90 -7.90 2.76
CA HIS A 262 -12.94 -8.40 3.68
C HIS A 262 -13.84 -7.31 4.27
N TYR A 263 -13.50 -6.01 4.15
CA TYR A 263 -14.39 -4.93 4.57
C TYR A 263 -15.44 -4.57 3.51
N TRP A 264 -15.22 -4.92 2.25
CA TRP A 264 -16.15 -4.63 1.16
C TRP A 264 -17.52 -5.29 1.33
N PRO A 265 -17.65 -6.56 1.82
CA PRO A 265 -18.94 -7.19 2.04
C PRO A 265 -19.79 -6.50 3.10
N ALA A 266 -19.17 -5.86 4.10
CA ALA A 266 -19.91 -5.13 5.12
C ALA A 266 -20.51 -3.80 4.62
N ILE A 267 -19.92 -3.23 3.55
CA ILE A 267 -20.33 -1.95 2.95
C ILE A 267 -21.30 -2.16 1.77
N LEU A 268 -21.21 -3.31 1.10
CA LEU A 268 -22.05 -3.69 -0.04
C LEU A 268 -23.57 -3.61 0.18
N PRO A 269 -24.13 -4.04 1.34
CA PRO A 269 -25.57 -3.96 1.56
C PRO A 269 -26.15 -2.55 1.47
N LEU A 270 -25.37 -1.53 1.78
CA LEU A 270 -25.81 -0.13 1.71
C LEU A 270 -25.94 0.39 0.28
N ARG A 271 -25.23 -0.22 -0.67
CA ARG A 271 -25.30 0.14 -2.09
C ARG A 271 -26.61 -0.27 -2.76
N PHE A 272 -27.37 -1.20 -2.16
CA PHE A 272 -28.66 -1.65 -2.65
C PHE A 272 -29.85 -0.92 -2.00
N LEU A 273 -29.59 -0.04 -1.03
CA LEU A 273 -30.62 0.77 -0.35
C LEU A 273 -30.75 2.19 -0.95
N LEU A 274 -29.94 2.54 -1.90
CA LEU A 274 -29.97 3.77 -2.70
C LEU A 274 -30.30 3.45 -4.16
#